data_443e22e80f81feba7f12a2f40a815718
#
_entry.id   443e22e80f81feba7f12a2f40a815718
#
_cell.length_a   1.000
_cell.length_b   1.000
_cell.length_c   1.000
_cell.angle_alpha   90.00
_cell.angle_beta   90.00
_cell.angle_gamma   90.00
#
_symmetry.space_group_name_H-M   'P 1'
#
loop_
_entity.id
_entity.type
_entity.pdbx_description
1 polymer ?
#
loop_
_entity_poly.entity_id
_entity_poly.type
_entity_poly.pdbx_seq_one_letter_code
_entity_poly.pdbx_strand_id
1 'polypeptide(L)'
;ERRQLAQWTRPTKQGILSGSWMDAAEQAAADQFPLRDLFRQGKAQFVYHVLLQADHDGIYFRNGSAAKLDYPLDEASVSHLLDVMLRIQQKYLNGTSVRVYYSIIPDKNYYLADWYPTMDYDRLKELTQVLPMTYIDLFPCLTGSSYYRTDPHWRQEALESVARTLASAMQASLHWDFVQQDAGSFSGAYAGQ
;
A
#
# COMPACT_ATOMS: atom_id res chain seq x y z
N GLU A 1 4.63 16.34 1.61
CA GLU A 1 4.83 15.14 2.42
C GLU A 1 3.57 14.88 3.25
N ARG A 2 3.00 13.67 3.19
CA ARG A 2 1.70 13.36 3.83
C ARG A 2 1.81 13.03 5.33
N ARG A 3 3.03 12.83 5.85
CA ARG A 3 3.25 12.58 7.28
C ARG A 3 3.71 13.83 8.01
N GLN A 4 3.36 13.93 9.28
CA GLN A 4 3.93 14.96 10.13
C GLN A 4 5.43 14.67 10.35
N LEU A 5 6.26 15.69 10.14
CA LEU A 5 7.68 15.60 10.42
C LEU A 5 7.92 15.50 11.93
N ALA A 6 8.92 14.73 12.32
CA ALA A 6 9.34 14.63 13.72
C ALA A 6 9.70 16.03 14.25
N GLN A 7 9.17 16.38 15.43
CA GLN A 7 9.37 17.68 16.04
C GLN A 7 10.54 17.64 17.01
N TRP A 8 11.30 18.74 17.06
CA TRP A 8 12.32 18.91 18.08
C TRP A 8 11.68 18.95 19.46
N THR A 9 12.08 18.05 20.33
CA THR A 9 11.63 17.99 21.72
C THR A 9 12.67 18.59 22.65
N ARG A 10 12.24 19.18 23.77
CA ARG A 10 13.17 19.67 24.79
C ARG A 10 13.79 18.50 25.53
N PRO A 11 15.11 18.55 25.83
CA PRO A 11 15.77 17.52 26.61
C PRO A 11 15.19 17.47 28.04
N THR A 12 14.93 16.26 28.52
CA THR A 12 14.60 16.00 29.92
C THR A 12 15.69 15.10 30.52
N LYS A 13 15.91 15.21 31.82
CA LYS A 13 16.90 14.36 32.51
C LYS A 13 16.64 12.88 32.26
N GLN A 14 15.40 12.45 32.35
CA GLN A 14 15.01 11.05 32.11
C GLN A 14 15.19 10.65 30.65
N GLY A 15 14.82 11.49 29.70
CA GLY A 15 14.99 11.23 28.27
C GLY A 15 16.45 11.13 27.86
N ILE A 16 17.34 11.93 28.45
CA ILE A 16 18.79 11.83 28.21
C ILE A 16 19.35 10.54 28.81
N LEU A 17 19.00 10.20 30.05
CA LEU A 17 19.48 9.00 30.71
C LEU A 17 18.98 7.70 30.05
N SER A 18 17.78 7.70 29.50
CA SER A 18 17.21 6.55 28.78
C SER A 18 17.64 6.47 27.31
N GLY A 19 18.28 7.50 26.74
CA GLY A 19 18.58 7.61 25.32
C GLY A 19 17.41 8.08 24.44
N SER A 20 16.18 8.06 24.92
CA SER A 20 14.98 8.34 24.12
C SER A 20 14.94 9.76 23.54
N TRP A 21 15.55 10.74 24.22
CA TRP A 21 15.69 12.08 23.66
C TRP A 21 16.69 12.14 22.50
N MET A 22 17.78 11.36 22.56
CA MET A 22 18.75 11.28 21.48
C MET A 22 18.11 10.70 20.22
N ASP A 23 17.33 9.61 20.35
CA ASP A 23 16.60 9.00 19.25
C ASP A 23 15.61 9.99 18.62
N ALA A 24 14.84 10.70 19.46
CA ALA A 24 13.89 11.72 18.98
C ALA A 24 14.58 12.91 18.29
N ALA A 25 15.75 13.34 18.82
CA ALA A 25 16.53 14.41 18.21
C ALA A 25 17.15 13.98 16.88
N GLU A 26 17.63 12.75 16.77
CA GLU A 26 18.14 12.19 15.53
C GLU A 26 17.05 12.09 14.45
N GLN A 27 15.86 11.61 14.82
CA GLN A 27 14.71 11.58 13.92
C GLN A 27 14.30 13.00 13.47
N ALA A 28 14.26 13.97 14.38
CA ALA A 28 13.92 15.34 14.02
C ALA A 28 14.99 15.97 13.12
N ALA A 29 16.28 15.71 13.38
CA ALA A 29 17.38 16.17 12.54
C ALA A 29 17.32 15.57 11.13
N ALA A 30 17.05 14.28 11.02
CA ALA A 30 16.92 13.58 9.74
C ALA A 30 15.70 14.08 8.94
N ASP A 31 14.56 14.32 9.62
CA ASP A 31 13.33 14.77 8.97
C ASP A 31 13.37 16.23 8.54
N GLN A 32 14.05 17.09 9.31
CA GLN A 32 14.14 18.52 9.05
C GLN A 32 15.46 18.93 8.41
N PHE A 33 16.23 17.96 7.89
CA PHE A 33 17.50 18.25 7.24
C PHE A 33 17.30 19.17 6.03
N PRO A 34 18.03 20.30 5.95
CA PRO A 34 17.92 21.20 4.82
C PRO A 34 18.21 20.49 3.49
N LEU A 35 17.40 20.74 2.46
CA LEU A 35 17.52 20.12 1.15
C LEU A 35 17.41 18.57 1.15
N ARG A 36 16.80 17.99 2.18
CA ARG A 36 16.61 16.52 2.31
C ARG A 36 16.12 15.90 1.01
N ASP A 37 15.07 16.47 0.40
CA ASP A 37 14.50 15.91 -0.83
C ASP A 37 15.46 15.99 -2.02
N LEU A 38 16.29 17.04 -2.09
CA LEU A 38 17.32 17.14 -3.12
C LEU A 38 18.39 16.05 -2.95
N PHE A 39 18.83 15.79 -1.71
CA PHE A 39 19.79 14.72 -1.43
C PHE A 39 19.20 13.33 -1.71
N ARG A 40 17.92 13.10 -1.38
CA ARG A 40 17.24 11.85 -1.70
C ARG A 40 17.12 11.64 -3.22
N GLN A 41 16.72 12.67 -3.95
CA GLN A 41 16.70 12.62 -5.42
C GLN A 41 18.07 12.37 -6.01
N GLY A 42 19.10 13.05 -5.51
CA GLY A 42 20.49 12.83 -5.94
C GLY A 42 20.96 11.40 -5.67
N LYS A 43 20.65 10.84 -4.49
CA LYS A 43 20.93 9.43 -4.16
C LYS A 43 20.21 8.49 -5.13
N ALA A 44 18.91 8.68 -5.36
CA ALA A 44 18.15 7.86 -6.28
C ALA A 44 18.73 7.89 -7.71
N GLN A 45 19.05 9.08 -8.23
CA GLN A 45 19.68 9.22 -9.54
C GLN A 45 21.03 8.49 -9.62
N PHE A 46 21.85 8.60 -8.57
CA PHE A 46 23.13 7.91 -8.50
C PHE A 46 22.95 6.38 -8.50
N VAL A 47 22.01 5.89 -7.71
CA VAL A 47 21.70 4.44 -7.61
C VAL A 47 21.23 3.88 -8.96
N TYR A 48 20.30 4.55 -9.63
CA TYR A 48 19.77 4.07 -10.91
C TYR A 48 20.73 4.26 -12.08
N HIS A 49 21.42 5.40 -12.18
CA HIS A 49 22.19 5.73 -13.38
C HIS A 49 23.69 5.44 -13.27
N VAL A 50 24.25 5.40 -12.06
CA VAL A 50 25.68 5.12 -11.85
C VAL A 50 25.89 3.71 -11.35
N LEU A 51 25.12 3.27 -10.34
CA LEU A 51 25.23 1.91 -9.82
C LEU A 51 24.41 0.90 -10.63
N LEU A 52 23.56 1.36 -11.55
CA LEU A 52 22.71 0.54 -12.43
C LEU A 52 21.88 -0.47 -11.64
N GLN A 53 21.44 -0.09 -10.43
CA GLN A 53 20.57 -0.95 -9.62
C GLN A 53 19.16 -0.93 -10.19
N ALA A 54 18.51 -2.10 -10.15
CA ALA A 54 17.18 -2.27 -10.68
C ALA A 54 16.08 -1.61 -9.81
N ASP A 55 16.36 -1.46 -8.51
CA ASP A 55 15.48 -0.80 -7.55
C ASP A 55 16.29 0.07 -6.56
N HIS A 56 15.59 0.97 -5.88
CA HIS A 56 16.11 1.76 -4.77
C HIS A 56 15.10 1.72 -3.61
N ASP A 57 15.56 1.25 -2.45
CA ASP A 57 14.72 1.06 -1.25
C ASP A 57 13.45 0.22 -1.53
N GLY A 58 13.57 -0.79 -2.40
CA GLY A 58 12.47 -1.65 -2.82
C GLY A 58 11.47 -0.99 -3.79
N ILE A 59 11.81 0.17 -4.35
CA ILE A 59 10.99 0.84 -5.36
C ILE A 59 11.71 0.76 -6.70
N TYR A 60 10.98 0.35 -7.74
CA TYR A 60 11.48 0.29 -9.10
C TYR A 60 10.58 1.09 -10.05
N PHE A 61 11.11 1.41 -11.22
CA PHE A 61 10.39 2.13 -12.26
C PHE A 61 10.20 1.24 -13.49
N ARG A 62 8.95 1.11 -13.94
CA ARG A 62 8.60 0.36 -15.15
C ARG A 62 7.49 1.09 -15.91
N ASN A 63 7.65 1.21 -17.23
CA ASN A 63 6.65 1.83 -18.11
C ASN A 63 6.14 3.20 -17.63
N GLY A 64 7.02 4.03 -17.06
CA GLY A 64 6.67 5.35 -16.53
C GLY A 64 5.90 5.33 -15.21
N SER A 65 5.85 4.20 -14.53
CA SER A 65 5.23 4.03 -13.23
C SER A 65 6.24 3.51 -12.21
N ALA A 66 6.14 4.01 -10.97
CA ALA A 66 6.88 3.49 -9.83
C ALA A 66 6.05 2.42 -9.12
N ALA A 67 6.66 1.31 -8.75
CA ALA A 67 6.05 0.28 -7.93
C ALA A 67 7.00 -0.15 -6.82
N LYS A 68 6.42 -0.61 -5.71
CA LYS A 68 7.18 -1.16 -4.59
C LYS A 68 7.21 -2.68 -4.69
N LEU A 69 8.34 -3.26 -4.34
CA LEU A 69 8.51 -4.70 -4.21
C LEU A 69 7.86 -5.17 -2.89
N ASP A 70 6.64 -5.67 -2.95
CA ASP A 70 5.99 -6.33 -1.83
C ASP A 70 6.20 -7.85 -1.93
N TYR A 71 7.31 -8.31 -1.35
CA TYR A 71 7.82 -9.67 -1.43
C TYR A 71 8.79 -9.92 -0.28
N PRO A 72 8.85 -11.15 0.29
CA PRO A 72 7.93 -12.26 0.09
C PRO A 72 6.60 -12.11 0.84
N LEU A 73 5.65 -13.05 0.62
CA LEU A 73 4.43 -13.12 1.43
C LEU A 73 4.78 -13.44 2.89
N ASP A 74 4.33 -12.61 3.81
CA ASP A 74 4.43 -12.87 5.26
C ASP A 74 3.24 -13.73 5.73
N GLU A 75 3.40 -15.06 5.62
CA GLU A 75 2.37 -16.01 6.04
C GLU A 75 2.03 -15.89 7.53
N ALA A 76 2.95 -15.45 8.39
CA ALA A 76 2.68 -15.28 9.82
C ALA A 76 1.72 -14.11 10.06
N SER A 77 1.94 -12.98 9.39
CA SER A 77 1.02 -11.84 9.42
C SER A 77 -0.35 -12.19 8.83
N VAL A 78 -0.39 -12.94 7.73
CA VAL A 78 -1.66 -13.42 7.14
C VAL A 78 -2.39 -14.34 8.11
N SER A 79 -1.71 -15.32 8.71
CA SER A 79 -2.32 -16.23 9.69
C SER A 79 -2.91 -15.46 10.88
N HIS A 80 -2.18 -14.48 11.40
CA HIS A 80 -2.69 -13.63 12.49
C HIS A 80 -3.94 -12.84 12.07
N LEU A 81 -3.95 -12.27 10.86
CA LEU A 81 -5.13 -11.58 10.32
C LEU A 81 -6.34 -12.52 10.24
N LEU A 82 -6.15 -13.73 9.70
CA LEU A 82 -7.21 -14.72 9.56
C LEU A 82 -7.78 -15.12 10.93
N ASP A 83 -6.94 -15.33 11.93
CA ASP A 83 -7.38 -15.63 13.31
C ASP A 83 -8.21 -14.49 13.90
N VAL A 84 -7.84 -13.24 13.63
CA VAL A 84 -8.62 -12.07 14.07
C VAL A 84 -9.97 -12.03 13.37
N MET A 85 -10.00 -12.23 12.04
CA MET A 85 -11.25 -12.24 11.26
C MET A 85 -12.20 -13.35 11.72
N LEU A 86 -11.69 -14.56 11.94
CA LEU A 86 -12.47 -15.70 12.45
C LEU A 86 -13.04 -15.42 13.85
N ARG A 87 -12.26 -14.82 14.75
CA ARG A 87 -12.74 -14.41 16.08
C ARG A 87 -13.85 -13.37 16.02
N ILE A 88 -13.71 -12.37 15.13
CA ILE A 88 -14.76 -11.36 14.91
C ILE A 88 -16.03 -12.03 14.37
N GLN A 89 -15.88 -12.88 13.35
CA GLN A 89 -17.00 -13.62 12.77
C GLN A 89 -17.72 -14.43 13.83
N GLN A 90 -17.00 -15.22 14.62
CA GLN A 90 -17.57 -16.07 15.65
C GLN A 90 -18.25 -15.25 16.76
N LYS A 91 -17.63 -14.16 17.19
CA LYS A 91 -18.11 -13.38 18.34
C LYS A 91 -19.33 -12.52 18.03
N TYR A 92 -19.36 -11.93 16.83
CA TYR A 92 -20.33 -10.86 16.53
C TYR A 92 -21.30 -11.21 15.40
N LEU A 93 -20.96 -12.14 14.53
CA LEU A 93 -21.73 -12.41 13.32
C LEU A 93 -22.34 -13.81 13.28
N ASN A 94 -21.84 -14.73 14.11
CA ASN A 94 -22.38 -16.07 14.18
C ASN A 94 -23.84 -16.06 14.67
N GLY A 95 -24.72 -16.78 13.95
CA GLY A 95 -26.17 -16.82 14.23
C GLY A 95 -26.93 -15.58 13.74
N THR A 96 -26.30 -14.63 13.08
CA THR A 96 -26.95 -13.48 12.44
C THR A 96 -27.24 -13.76 10.96
N SER A 97 -28.12 -12.94 10.35
CA SER A 97 -28.39 -12.95 8.91
C SER A 97 -27.39 -12.13 8.09
N VAL A 98 -26.34 -11.60 8.71
CA VAL A 98 -25.33 -10.77 8.04
C VAL A 98 -24.49 -11.63 7.10
N ARG A 99 -24.45 -11.25 5.83
CA ARG A 99 -23.55 -11.83 4.83
C ARG A 99 -22.24 -11.06 4.80
N VAL A 100 -21.13 -11.76 4.92
CA VAL A 100 -19.79 -11.15 4.92
C VAL A 100 -19.08 -11.51 3.63
N TYR A 101 -18.47 -10.52 3.03
CA TYR A 101 -17.68 -10.65 1.81
C TYR A 101 -16.27 -10.16 2.09
N TYR A 102 -15.30 -10.71 1.37
CA TYR A 102 -13.93 -10.20 1.39
C TYR A 102 -13.32 -10.21 0.00
N SER A 103 -12.31 -9.40 -0.19
CA SER A 103 -11.54 -9.32 -1.43
C SER A 103 -10.06 -9.15 -1.10
N ILE A 104 -9.20 -9.68 -1.95
CA ILE A 104 -7.79 -9.36 -1.97
C ILE A 104 -7.59 -8.29 -3.04
N ILE A 105 -7.01 -7.17 -2.65
CA ILE A 105 -6.67 -6.09 -3.57
C ILE A 105 -5.21 -6.29 -3.98
N PRO A 106 -4.92 -6.65 -5.24
CA PRO A 106 -3.54 -6.77 -5.68
C PRO A 106 -2.85 -5.41 -5.65
N ASP A 107 -1.58 -5.39 -5.29
CA ASP A 107 -0.78 -4.18 -5.40
C ASP A 107 -0.39 -3.90 -6.87
N LYS A 108 0.15 -2.72 -7.12
CA LYS A 108 0.58 -2.33 -8.45
C LYS A 108 1.70 -3.23 -9.00
N ASN A 109 2.57 -3.75 -8.12
CA ASN A 109 3.66 -4.63 -8.49
C ASN A 109 3.16 -5.89 -9.21
N TYR A 110 2.01 -6.46 -8.78
CA TYR A 110 1.40 -7.61 -9.43
C TYR A 110 1.22 -7.44 -10.94
N TYR A 111 0.86 -6.23 -11.40
CA TYR A 111 0.62 -5.95 -12.82
C TYR A 111 1.85 -5.42 -13.57
N LEU A 112 2.87 -4.93 -12.89
CA LEU A 112 4.03 -4.27 -13.50
C LEU A 112 5.32 -5.09 -13.36
N ALA A 113 5.30 -6.15 -12.56
CA ALA A 113 6.52 -6.84 -12.14
C ALA A 113 7.39 -7.36 -13.29
N ASP A 114 6.75 -7.97 -14.33
CA ASP A 114 7.47 -8.64 -15.42
C ASP A 114 8.47 -9.66 -14.83
N TRP A 115 9.75 -9.31 -14.71
CA TRP A 115 10.79 -10.14 -14.09
C TRP A 115 11.10 -9.81 -12.61
N TYR A 116 10.46 -8.78 -12.03
CA TYR A 116 10.60 -8.50 -10.60
C TYR A 116 9.81 -9.49 -9.74
N PRO A 117 10.26 -9.81 -8.52
CA PRO A 117 9.50 -10.67 -7.64
C PRO A 117 8.18 -10.01 -7.21
N THR A 118 7.15 -10.83 -7.12
CA THR A 118 5.82 -10.43 -6.63
C THR A 118 5.46 -11.23 -5.39
N MET A 119 4.50 -10.72 -4.60
CA MET A 119 3.85 -11.51 -3.57
C MET A 119 3.20 -12.75 -4.19
N ASP A 120 3.25 -13.87 -3.50
CA ASP A 120 2.55 -15.10 -3.90
C ASP A 120 1.04 -14.97 -3.61
N TYR A 121 0.33 -14.38 -4.56
CA TYR A 121 -1.11 -14.18 -4.45
C TYR A 121 -1.92 -15.47 -4.54
N ASP A 122 -1.41 -16.51 -5.19
CA ASP A 122 -2.09 -17.80 -5.24
C ASP A 122 -2.03 -18.46 -3.87
N ARG A 123 -0.87 -18.41 -3.22
CA ARG A 123 -0.71 -18.86 -1.84
C ARG A 123 -1.56 -18.03 -0.87
N LEU A 124 -1.63 -16.71 -1.04
CA LEU A 124 -2.49 -15.85 -0.23
C LEU A 124 -3.98 -16.22 -0.39
N LYS A 125 -4.45 -16.44 -1.61
CA LYS A 125 -5.82 -16.90 -1.88
C LYS A 125 -6.11 -18.25 -1.24
N GLU A 126 -5.16 -19.19 -1.31
CA GLU A 126 -5.27 -20.49 -0.65
C GLU A 126 -5.44 -20.36 0.87
N LEU A 127 -4.57 -19.57 1.51
CA LEU A 127 -4.63 -19.33 2.95
C LEU A 127 -5.98 -18.72 3.40
N THR A 128 -6.56 -17.84 2.60
CA THR A 128 -7.84 -17.19 2.93
C THR A 128 -9.06 -18.07 2.77
N GLN A 129 -8.96 -19.27 2.16
CA GLN A 129 -10.09 -20.20 1.99
C GLN A 129 -10.68 -20.72 3.32
N VAL A 130 -9.96 -20.57 4.43
CA VAL A 130 -10.47 -20.93 5.76
C VAL A 130 -11.58 -19.99 6.25
N LEU A 131 -11.74 -18.82 5.63
CA LEU A 131 -12.75 -17.85 6.03
C LEU A 131 -14.14 -18.29 5.60
N PRO A 132 -15.13 -18.35 6.50
CA PRO A 132 -16.54 -18.66 6.18
C PRO A 132 -17.23 -17.42 5.59
N MET A 133 -16.60 -16.80 4.60
CA MET A 133 -17.02 -15.55 3.97
C MET A 133 -16.95 -15.71 2.45
N THR A 134 -17.71 -14.90 1.72
CA THR A 134 -17.73 -14.96 0.26
C THR A 134 -16.55 -14.15 -0.31
N TYR A 135 -15.67 -14.82 -1.01
CA TYR A 135 -14.58 -14.15 -1.75
C TYR A 135 -15.09 -13.49 -3.03
N ILE A 136 -14.69 -12.25 -3.28
CA ILE A 136 -14.96 -11.54 -4.53
C ILE A 136 -13.62 -11.25 -5.19
N ASP A 137 -13.39 -11.83 -6.37
CA ASP A 137 -12.15 -11.65 -7.12
C ASP A 137 -12.12 -10.30 -7.81
N LEU A 138 -11.17 -9.46 -7.43
CA LEU A 138 -10.95 -8.12 -8.01
C LEU A 138 -9.75 -8.06 -8.97
N PHE A 139 -8.98 -9.15 -9.10
CA PHE A 139 -7.80 -9.18 -9.98
C PHE A 139 -8.14 -8.86 -11.45
N PRO A 140 -9.22 -9.41 -12.04
CA PRO A 140 -9.58 -9.09 -13.41
C PRO A 140 -10.10 -7.67 -13.62
N CYS A 141 -10.47 -6.97 -12.52
CA CYS A 141 -11.03 -5.62 -12.59
C CYS A 141 -9.97 -4.52 -12.70
N LEU A 142 -8.70 -4.86 -12.49
CA LEU A 142 -7.60 -3.91 -12.38
C LEU A 142 -6.49 -4.23 -13.37
N THR A 143 -5.67 -3.23 -13.65
CA THR A 143 -4.46 -3.32 -14.46
C THR A 143 -3.40 -2.39 -13.87
N GLY A 144 -2.16 -2.43 -14.36
CA GLY A 144 -1.12 -1.49 -13.95
C GLY A 144 -1.50 -0.01 -14.17
N SER A 145 -2.32 0.28 -15.19
CA SER A 145 -2.82 1.64 -15.47
C SER A 145 -3.96 2.06 -14.53
N SER A 146 -4.52 1.15 -13.76
CA SER A 146 -5.53 1.48 -12.74
C SER A 146 -4.95 2.18 -11.52
N TYR A 147 -3.63 2.31 -11.44
CA TYR A 147 -2.92 2.94 -10.33
C TYR A 147 -2.28 4.27 -10.74
N TYR A 148 -2.11 5.19 -9.78
CA TYR A 148 -1.35 6.41 -10.02
C TYR A 148 0.12 6.09 -10.30
N ARG A 149 0.78 6.85 -11.17
CA ARG A 149 2.15 6.56 -11.64
C ARG A 149 3.18 6.50 -10.51
N THR A 150 3.14 7.44 -9.58
CA THR A 150 4.11 7.58 -8.49
C THR A 150 3.50 7.35 -7.12
N ASP A 151 2.36 6.63 -7.06
CA ASP A 151 1.64 6.36 -5.81
C ASP A 151 1.10 4.93 -5.82
N PRO A 152 1.03 4.24 -4.66
CA PRO A 152 0.51 2.88 -4.58
C PRO A 152 -1.01 2.80 -4.76
N HIS A 153 -1.72 3.92 -4.60
CA HIS A 153 -3.18 3.90 -4.66
C HIS A 153 -3.70 3.77 -6.09
N TRP A 154 -4.83 3.14 -6.22
CA TRP A 154 -5.60 3.12 -7.46
C TRP A 154 -6.25 4.46 -7.76
N ARG A 155 -6.52 4.71 -9.02
CA ARG A 155 -7.15 5.93 -9.52
C ARG A 155 -8.67 5.80 -9.38
N GLN A 156 -9.35 6.85 -8.93
CA GLN A 156 -10.79 6.80 -8.70
C GLN A 156 -11.59 6.49 -9.97
N GLU A 157 -11.19 7.07 -11.10
CA GLU A 157 -11.83 6.85 -12.39
C GLU A 157 -11.65 5.42 -12.94
N ALA A 158 -10.72 4.65 -12.40
CA ALA A 158 -10.48 3.26 -12.78
C ALA A 158 -11.28 2.25 -11.95
N LEU A 159 -12.06 2.71 -10.95
CA LEU A 159 -12.73 1.84 -9.98
C LEU A 159 -14.14 1.40 -10.42
N GLU A 160 -14.65 1.85 -11.55
CA GLU A 160 -16.00 1.48 -11.98
C GLU A 160 -16.17 -0.04 -12.10
N SER A 161 -15.21 -0.74 -12.71
CA SER A 161 -15.22 -2.20 -12.84
C SER A 161 -15.23 -2.90 -11.48
N VAL A 162 -14.43 -2.41 -10.54
CA VAL A 162 -14.38 -2.91 -9.16
C VAL A 162 -15.74 -2.72 -8.47
N ALA A 163 -16.29 -1.51 -8.53
CA ALA A 163 -17.56 -1.19 -7.88
C ALA A 163 -18.72 -2.01 -8.45
N ARG A 164 -18.76 -2.22 -9.77
CA ARG A 164 -19.77 -3.06 -10.43
C ARG A 164 -19.65 -4.52 -10.02
N THR A 165 -18.43 -5.04 -9.94
CA THR A 165 -18.18 -6.42 -9.51
C THR A 165 -18.60 -6.64 -8.06
N LEU A 166 -18.26 -5.72 -7.16
CA LEU A 166 -18.70 -5.76 -5.76
C LEU A 166 -20.22 -5.68 -5.66
N ALA A 167 -20.86 -4.70 -6.32
CA ALA A 167 -22.29 -4.53 -6.26
C ALA A 167 -23.04 -5.78 -6.79
N SER A 168 -22.57 -6.34 -7.91
CA SER A 168 -23.14 -7.57 -8.47
C SER A 168 -23.07 -8.76 -7.50
N ALA A 169 -21.89 -8.99 -6.92
CA ALA A 169 -21.68 -10.08 -5.97
C ALA A 169 -22.51 -9.91 -4.68
N MET A 170 -22.69 -8.68 -4.23
CA MET A 170 -23.47 -8.33 -3.05
C MET A 170 -24.97 -8.17 -3.35
N GLN A 171 -25.40 -8.31 -4.60
CA GLN A 171 -26.79 -8.11 -5.06
C GLN A 171 -27.30 -6.69 -4.72
N ALA A 172 -26.43 -5.70 -4.80
CA ALA A 172 -26.73 -4.29 -4.57
C ALA A 172 -26.89 -3.53 -5.89
N SER A 173 -27.79 -2.55 -5.92
CA SER A 173 -27.88 -1.62 -7.04
C SER A 173 -26.75 -0.58 -6.94
N LEU A 174 -26.09 -0.33 -8.05
CA LEU A 174 -25.04 0.68 -8.14
C LEU A 174 -25.48 1.79 -9.10
N HIS A 175 -25.51 3.02 -8.61
CA HIS A 175 -25.59 4.21 -9.44
C HIS A 175 -24.17 4.75 -9.62
N TRP A 176 -23.76 4.85 -10.90
CA TRP A 176 -22.42 5.34 -11.25
C TRP A 176 -22.55 6.58 -12.13
N ASP A 177 -22.98 7.68 -11.50
CA ASP A 177 -23.18 8.98 -12.15
C ASP A 177 -22.17 9.98 -11.59
N PHE A 178 -20.90 9.87 -12.01
CA PHE A 178 -19.86 10.79 -11.58
C PHE A 178 -19.51 11.80 -12.66
N VAL A 179 -19.35 13.04 -12.22
CA VAL A 179 -18.72 14.08 -13.03
C VAL A 179 -17.24 14.08 -12.69
N GLN A 180 -16.41 13.73 -13.66
CA GLN A 180 -14.96 13.80 -13.49
C GLN A 180 -14.52 15.26 -13.46
N GLN A 181 -13.80 15.65 -12.41
CA GLN A 181 -13.14 16.94 -12.30
C GLN A 181 -11.62 16.73 -12.25
N ASP A 182 -10.92 17.48 -13.10
CA ASP A 182 -9.45 17.50 -13.03
C ASP A 182 -9.02 18.39 -11.88
N ALA A 183 -8.42 17.78 -10.87
CA ALA A 183 -7.87 18.47 -9.70
C ALA A 183 -6.39 18.87 -9.88
N GLY A 184 -5.83 18.67 -11.06
CA GLY A 184 -4.41 18.92 -11.36
C GLY A 184 -3.50 17.75 -11.05
N SER A 185 -2.20 17.97 -11.18
CA SER A 185 -1.17 16.96 -10.92
C SER A 185 -0.72 16.98 -9.46
N PHE A 186 -0.34 15.82 -8.94
CA PHE A 186 0.28 15.69 -7.60
C PHE A 186 1.50 14.77 -7.66
N SER A 187 2.38 14.93 -6.69
CA SER A 187 3.50 14.00 -6.46
C SER A 187 3.05 12.90 -5.52
N GLY A 188 3.10 11.66 -5.97
CA GLY A 188 2.73 10.50 -5.17
C GLY A 188 3.79 10.11 -4.14
N ALA A 189 3.50 9.08 -3.34
CA ALA A 189 4.35 8.61 -2.25
C ALA A 189 5.74 8.13 -2.70
N TYR A 190 5.88 7.70 -3.95
CA TYR A 190 7.14 7.25 -4.55
C TYR A 190 7.90 8.34 -5.31
N ALA A 191 7.36 9.56 -5.40
CA ALA A 191 8.06 10.66 -6.05
C ALA A 191 9.26 11.10 -5.21
N GLY A 192 10.45 11.13 -5.85
CA GLY A 192 11.69 11.51 -5.19
C GLY A 192 12.34 10.41 -4.34
N GLN A 193 11.96 9.17 -4.58
CA GLN A 193 12.56 7.99 -3.95
C GLN A 193 13.55 7.33 -4.89
#